data_407d3d138a493477a9a4350f40750baa
#
_entry.id   407d3d138a493477a9a4350f40750baa
#
_cell.length_a   1.000
_cell.length_b   1.000
_cell.length_c   1.000
_cell.angle_alpha   90.00
_cell.angle_beta   90.00
_cell.angle_gamma   90.00
#
_symmetry.space_group_name_H-M   'P 1'
#
loop_
_entity.id
_entity.type
_entity.pdbx_description
1 polymer ?
#
loop_
_entity_poly.entity_id
_entity_poly.type
_entity_poly.pdbx_seq_one_letter_code
_entity_poly.pdbx_strand_id
1 'polypeptide(L)'
;MDEKIAELKKLVDSSNRIVFFGGAGVSTESGIPDFRSEDGLYHQKFKYPPEMMLSHSFYVGHKKEFYEFYREKMLCLDAKPNVVHKRLAELEAEGKLIAVVTQNIDGLHQKAGSKKVYELHGSVLRNYCSKCGKFYPVASVLKDWDKDMESLDSLSESLKEYDEPGKRSYLEDGVPRCECGGVIKPDVVLYEEGLDDETVSGAVNAIASADLLIIGGTSLNVYPAAGLINYFRGGKSRLVLVNKSATPFDRSAGIVINDSLGKVFSQI
;
A
#
# COMPACT_ATOMS: atom_id res chain seq x y z
N MET A 1 22.92 19.91 3.76
CA MET A 1 21.87 19.01 4.30
C MET A 1 20.90 19.90 5.07
N ASP A 2 19.60 19.77 4.83
CA ASP A 2 18.58 20.48 5.60
C ASP A 2 18.73 20.12 7.09
N GLU A 3 18.61 21.10 8.00
CA GLU A 3 18.80 20.90 9.45
C GLU A 3 17.86 19.83 9.99
N LYS A 4 16.59 19.81 9.53
CA LYS A 4 15.59 18.79 9.91
C LYS A 4 15.94 17.39 9.41
N ILE A 5 16.52 17.27 8.21
CA ILE A 5 16.98 15.97 7.70
C ILE A 5 18.16 15.46 8.51
N ALA A 6 19.08 16.36 8.89
CA ALA A 6 20.21 16.01 9.76
C ALA A 6 19.73 15.56 11.16
N GLU A 7 18.67 16.20 11.69
CA GLU A 7 18.05 15.79 12.95
C GLU A 7 17.37 14.43 12.82
N LEU A 8 16.58 14.20 11.76
CA LEU A 8 15.98 12.90 11.47
C LEU A 8 17.04 11.80 11.38
N LYS A 9 18.15 12.07 10.67
CA LYS A 9 19.26 11.12 10.58
C LYS A 9 19.79 10.73 11.96
N LYS A 10 20.02 11.69 12.85
CA LYS A 10 20.45 11.42 14.24
C LYS A 10 19.44 10.56 14.99
N LEU A 11 18.14 10.80 14.80
CA LEU A 11 17.09 9.97 15.39
C LEU A 11 17.14 8.54 14.86
N VAL A 12 17.28 8.35 13.55
CA VAL A 12 17.43 7.03 12.92
C VAL A 12 18.67 6.31 13.44
N ASP A 13 19.81 7.02 13.50
CA ASP A 13 21.07 6.44 13.98
C ASP A 13 20.99 5.98 15.44
N SER A 14 20.25 6.71 16.29
CA SER A 14 20.08 6.42 17.72
C SER A 14 18.91 5.49 18.06
N SER A 15 18.10 5.07 17.09
CA SER A 15 16.92 4.24 17.30
C SER A 15 17.20 2.78 16.95
N ASN A 16 16.52 1.86 17.64
CA ASN A 16 16.63 0.42 17.43
C ASN A 16 15.26 -0.27 17.21
N ARG A 17 14.18 0.50 17.29
CA ARG A 17 12.81 0.01 17.13
C ARG A 17 11.98 0.99 16.30
N ILE A 18 12.44 1.25 15.07
CA ILE A 18 11.79 2.16 14.14
C ILE A 18 10.56 1.48 13.55
N VAL A 19 9.44 2.20 13.49
CA VAL A 19 8.29 1.84 12.65
C VAL A 19 8.10 2.93 11.61
N PHE A 20 7.89 2.52 10.38
CA PHE A 20 7.47 3.40 9.30
C PHE A 20 5.98 3.22 9.03
N PHE A 21 5.22 4.33 9.00
CA PHE A 21 3.81 4.35 8.64
C PHE A 21 3.65 5.10 7.31
N GLY A 22 3.21 4.40 6.26
CA GLY A 22 3.19 4.91 4.90
C GLY A 22 1.82 4.94 4.23
N GLY A 23 1.66 5.83 3.25
CA GLY A 23 0.51 5.88 2.36
C GLY A 23 0.92 6.05 0.90
N ALA A 24 -0.02 6.38 0.02
CA ALA A 24 0.16 6.39 -1.44
C ALA A 24 1.31 7.29 -1.94
N GLY A 25 1.62 8.37 -1.22
CA GLY A 25 2.76 9.24 -1.52
C GLY A 25 4.14 8.56 -1.44
N VAL A 26 4.24 7.38 -0.81
CA VAL A 26 5.47 6.56 -0.83
C VAL A 26 5.75 6.02 -2.23
N SER A 27 4.71 5.71 -2.99
CA SER A 27 4.82 5.04 -4.31
C SER A 27 4.73 6.00 -5.50
N THR A 28 4.57 7.31 -5.28
CA THR A 28 4.51 8.30 -6.37
C THR A 28 5.80 8.34 -7.20
N GLU A 29 6.96 8.20 -6.55
CA GLU A 29 8.27 8.11 -7.22
C GLU A 29 8.52 6.73 -7.89
N SER A 30 7.59 5.79 -7.73
CA SER A 30 7.53 4.52 -8.45
C SER A 30 6.59 4.56 -9.66
N GLY A 31 5.98 5.73 -9.95
CA GLY A 31 5.03 5.92 -11.04
C GLY A 31 3.59 5.57 -10.70
N ILE A 32 3.28 5.24 -9.43
CA ILE A 32 1.90 5.01 -8.99
C ILE A 32 1.32 6.34 -8.49
N PRO A 33 0.26 6.88 -9.13
CA PRO A 33 -0.36 8.12 -8.67
C PRO A 33 -0.97 7.93 -7.28
N ASP A 34 -0.88 8.95 -6.45
CA ASP A 34 -1.66 8.97 -5.21
C ASP A 34 -3.13 9.32 -5.48
N PHE A 35 -3.95 9.36 -4.43
CA PHE A 35 -5.38 9.60 -4.59
C PHE A 35 -5.75 11.08 -4.63
N ARG A 36 -5.03 11.97 -3.95
CA ARG A 36 -5.48 13.31 -3.56
C ARG A 36 -4.63 14.47 -4.05
N SER A 37 -3.41 14.23 -4.54
CA SER A 37 -2.59 15.30 -5.16
C SER A 37 -3.24 15.84 -6.41
N GLU A 38 -2.75 16.95 -6.95
CA GLU A 38 -3.28 17.56 -8.18
C GLU A 38 -3.34 16.58 -9.35
N ASP A 39 -2.35 15.68 -9.45
CA ASP A 39 -2.29 14.61 -10.45
C ASP A 39 -2.90 13.30 -9.95
N GLY A 40 -3.50 13.31 -8.77
CA GLY A 40 -4.03 12.14 -8.09
C GLY A 40 -5.29 11.57 -8.75
N LEU A 41 -5.61 10.32 -8.38
CA LEU A 41 -6.72 9.59 -8.97
C LEU A 41 -8.07 10.33 -8.83
N TYR A 42 -8.29 11.06 -7.71
CA TYR A 42 -9.55 11.77 -7.47
C TYR A 42 -9.75 13.01 -8.33
N HIS A 43 -8.72 13.53 -8.96
CA HIS A 43 -8.80 14.66 -9.89
C HIS A 43 -8.98 14.24 -11.35
N GLN A 44 -8.94 12.93 -11.65
CA GLN A 44 -9.19 12.41 -12.99
C GLN A 44 -10.70 12.30 -13.26
N LYS A 45 -11.09 12.41 -14.53
CA LYS A 45 -12.50 12.31 -14.94
C LYS A 45 -12.90 10.86 -15.16
N PHE A 46 -13.86 10.38 -14.36
CA PHE A 46 -14.46 9.05 -14.47
C PHE A 46 -15.98 9.17 -14.59
N LYS A 47 -16.62 8.07 -14.98
CA LYS A 47 -18.09 7.97 -15.02
C LYS A 47 -18.73 8.12 -13.63
N TYR A 48 -18.03 7.64 -12.60
CA TYR A 48 -18.41 7.76 -11.18
C TYR A 48 -17.21 8.25 -10.38
N PRO A 49 -17.40 8.91 -9.24
CA PRO A 49 -16.29 9.29 -8.37
C PRO A 49 -15.46 8.08 -7.95
N PRO A 50 -14.10 8.15 -7.93
CA PRO A 50 -13.26 7.02 -7.54
C PRO A 50 -13.56 6.45 -6.16
N GLU A 51 -13.89 7.29 -5.17
CA GLU A 51 -14.29 6.83 -3.84
C GLU A 51 -15.56 5.97 -3.90
N MET A 52 -16.50 6.32 -4.77
CA MET A 52 -17.71 5.53 -4.98
C MET A 52 -17.36 4.19 -5.65
N MET A 53 -16.52 4.20 -6.70
CA MET A 53 -16.12 2.99 -7.42
C MET A 53 -15.33 2.02 -6.54
N LEU A 54 -14.61 2.53 -5.53
CA LEU A 54 -13.86 1.74 -4.55
C LEU A 54 -14.67 1.42 -3.29
N SER A 55 -15.99 1.55 -3.30
CA SER A 55 -16.84 1.16 -2.17
C SER A 55 -17.39 -0.26 -2.32
N HIS A 56 -17.66 -0.92 -1.18
CA HIS A 56 -18.29 -2.24 -1.15
C HIS A 56 -19.66 -2.23 -1.85
N SER A 57 -20.49 -1.22 -1.58
CA SER A 57 -21.81 -1.07 -2.20
C SER A 57 -21.71 -1.01 -3.73
N PHE A 58 -20.75 -0.28 -4.27
CA PHE A 58 -20.53 -0.22 -5.72
C PHE A 58 -20.03 -1.57 -6.26
N TYR A 59 -19.07 -2.19 -5.59
CA TYR A 59 -18.59 -3.52 -5.95
C TYR A 59 -19.72 -4.55 -6.02
N VAL A 60 -20.66 -4.53 -5.08
CA VAL A 60 -21.79 -5.46 -5.07
C VAL A 60 -22.76 -5.19 -6.23
N GLY A 61 -23.10 -3.92 -6.48
CA GLY A 61 -24.10 -3.50 -7.46
C GLY A 61 -23.59 -3.39 -8.90
N HIS A 62 -22.29 -3.12 -9.10
CA HIS A 62 -21.68 -2.75 -10.38
C HIS A 62 -20.36 -3.49 -10.62
N LYS A 63 -20.38 -4.83 -10.49
CA LYS A 63 -19.17 -5.66 -10.57
C LYS A 63 -18.35 -5.44 -11.84
N LYS A 64 -19.01 -5.36 -13.00
CA LYS A 64 -18.34 -5.16 -14.27
C LYS A 64 -17.55 -3.85 -14.29
N GLU A 65 -18.21 -2.74 -13.96
CA GLU A 65 -17.59 -1.40 -13.92
C GLU A 65 -16.49 -1.33 -12.85
N PHE A 66 -16.67 -2.01 -11.71
CA PHE A 66 -15.64 -2.12 -10.69
C PHE A 66 -14.39 -2.80 -11.23
N TYR A 67 -14.51 -3.95 -11.91
CA TYR A 67 -13.36 -4.68 -12.44
C TYR A 67 -12.70 -3.98 -13.63
N GLU A 68 -13.44 -3.26 -14.45
CA GLU A 68 -12.91 -2.40 -15.52
C GLU A 68 -12.03 -1.31 -14.91
N PHE A 69 -12.53 -0.58 -13.91
CA PHE A 69 -11.80 0.45 -13.19
C PHE A 69 -10.60 -0.12 -12.42
N TYR A 70 -10.81 -1.22 -11.69
CA TYR A 70 -9.77 -1.88 -10.91
C TYR A 70 -8.59 -2.31 -11.78
N ARG A 71 -8.85 -2.95 -12.91
CA ARG A 71 -7.83 -3.36 -13.87
C ARG A 71 -7.05 -2.17 -14.44
N GLU A 72 -7.76 -1.13 -14.84
CA GLU A 72 -7.15 0.02 -15.50
C GLU A 72 -6.34 0.91 -14.54
N LYS A 73 -6.79 1.06 -13.30
CA LYS A 73 -6.28 2.08 -12.39
C LYS A 73 -5.59 1.56 -11.14
N MET A 74 -5.91 0.35 -10.69
CA MET A 74 -5.37 -0.17 -9.44
C MET A 74 -4.22 -1.16 -9.64
N LEU A 75 -4.11 -1.79 -10.80
CA LEU A 75 -3.08 -2.76 -11.11
C LEU A 75 -1.86 -2.10 -11.76
N CYS A 76 -0.95 -1.56 -10.94
CA CYS A 76 0.32 -0.97 -11.38
C CYS A 76 1.46 -1.99 -11.23
N LEU A 77 1.37 -3.14 -11.89
CA LEU A 77 2.23 -4.30 -11.67
C LEU A 77 3.68 -4.11 -12.16
N ASP A 78 3.92 -3.20 -13.12
CA ASP A 78 5.25 -2.86 -13.64
C ASP A 78 6.03 -1.91 -12.74
N ALA A 79 5.39 -1.37 -11.70
CA ALA A 79 6.02 -0.46 -10.77
C ALA A 79 7.20 -1.13 -10.05
N LYS A 80 8.26 -0.35 -9.86
CA LYS A 80 9.48 -0.81 -9.18
C LYS A 80 9.69 -0.06 -7.87
N PRO A 81 10.23 -0.74 -6.83
CA PRO A 81 10.57 -0.09 -5.59
C PRO A 81 11.50 1.11 -5.82
N ASN A 82 11.15 2.25 -5.26
CA ASN A 82 11.99 3.46 -5.26
C ASN A 82 12.96 3.48 -4.06
N VAL A 83 13.67 4.59 -3.90
CA VAL A 83 14.68 4.76 -2.85
C VAL A 83 14.10 4.60 -1.44
N VAL A 84 12.84 5.02 -1.22
CA VAL A 84 12.18 4.91 0.10
C VAL A 84 11.98 3.45 0.48
N HIS A 85 11.41 2.65 -0.42
CA HIS A 85 11.19 1.22 -0.20
C HIS A 85 12.50 0.49 0.09
N LYS A 86 13.55 0.78 -0.70
CA LYS A 86 14.87 0.16 -0.55
C LYS A 86 15.51 0.54 0.78
N ARG A 87 15.48 1.83 1.15
CA ARG A 87 16.06 2.28 2.42
C ARG A 87 15.36 1.68 3.63
N LEU A 88 14.03 1.52 3.59
CA LEU A 88 13.29 0.85 4.65
C LEU A 88 13.69 -0.63 4.78
N ALA A 89 13.86 -1.34 3.67
CA ALA A 89 14.35 -2.72 3.68
C ALA A 89 15.79 -2.83 4.22
N GLU A 90 16.67 -1.88 3.90
CA GLU A 90 18.01 -1.79 4.46
C GLU A 90 17.99 -1.56 5.97
N LEU A 91 17.17 -0.62 6.47
CA LEU A 91 17.01 -0.37 7.91
C LEU A 91 16.48 -1.59 8.66
N GLU A 92 15.61 -2.39 8.02
CA GLU A 92 15.15 -3.66 8.58
C GLU A 92 16.30 -4.68 8.62
N ALA A 93 17.08 -4.80 7.56
CA ALA A 93 18.26 -5.68 7.51
C ALA A 93 19.35 -5.27 8.52
N GLU A 94 19.49 -3.97 8.79
CA GLU A 94 20.36 -3.42 9.85
C GLU A 94 19.82 -3.70 11.27
N GLY A 95 18.61 -4.27 11.41
CA GLY A 95 17.97 -4.51 12.70
C GLY A 95 17.39 -3.28 13.39
N LYS A 96 17.29 -2.14 12.70
CA LYS A 96 16.77 -0.87 13.21
C LYS A 96 15.27 -0.73 13.01
N LEU A 97 14.75 -1.08 11.82
CA LEU A 97 13.33 -1.01 11.51
C LEU A 97 12.66 -2.35 11.90
N ILE A 98 11.63 -2.28 12.73
CA ILE A 98 10.92 -3.47 13.22
C ILE A 98 9.65 -3.77 12.42
N ALA A 99 9.09 -2.79 11.73
CA ALA A 99 7.94 -2.99 10.84
C ALA A 99 7.72 -1.80 9.89
N VAL A 100 7.16 -2.12 8.73
CA VAL A 100 6.43 -1.18 7.87
C VAL A 100 4.94 -1.39 8.10
N VAL A 101 4.21 -0.32 8.37
CA VAL A 101 2.75 -0.27 8.38
C VAL A 101 2.32 0.56 7.17
N THR A 102 1.62 -0.03 6.23
CA THR A 102 1.28 0.65 4.98
C THR A 102 -0.20 0.63 4.67
N GLN A 103 -0.69 1.73 4.12
CA GLN A 103 -2.02 1.83 3.50
C GLN A 103 -1.99 1.40 2.03
N ASN A 104 -0.79 1.20 1.45
CA ASN A 104 -0.63 0.82 0.06
C ASN A 104 -0.92 -0.67 -0.15
N ILE A 105 -1.40 -0.98 -1.35
CA ILE A 105 -1.79 -2.32 -1.79
C ILE A 105 -0.88 -2.86 -2.89
N ASP A 106 0.20 -2.13 -3.23
CA ASP A 106 1.06 -2.34 -4.39
C ASP A 106 2.13 -3.44 -4.22
N GLY A 107 2.41 -3.86 -2.98
CA GLY A 107 3.43 -4.87 -2.67
C GLY A 107 4.88 -4.40 -2.83
N LEU A 108 5.14 -3.10 -3.05
CA LEU A 108 6.48 -2.59 -3.34
C LEU A 108 7.44 -2.68 -2.14
N HIS A 109 6.94 -2.66 -0.91
CA HIS A 109 7.77 -2.87 0.28
C HIS A 109 8.36 -4.28 0.30
N GLN A 110 7.54 -5.31 0.07
CA GLN A 110 7.98 -6.70 0.00
C GLN A 110 8.92 -6.90 -1.20
N LYS A 111 8.59 -6.31 -2.35
CA LYS A 111 9.42 -6.35 -3.57
C LYS A 111 10.80 -5.69 -3.36
N ALA A 112 10.90 -4.72 -2.44
CA ALA A 112 12.17 -4.11 -2.03
C ALA A 112 12.99 -4.96 -1.05
N GLY A 113 12.38 -5.98 -0.43
CA GLY A 113 13.02 -6.88 0.51
C GLY A 113 12.55 -6.76 1.96
N SER A 114 11.62 -5.84 2.29
CA SER A 114 11.02 -5.75 3.62
C SER A 114 10.30 -7.04 3.98
N LYS A 115 10.49 -7.53 5.19
CA LYS A 115 9.94 -8.80 5.69
C LYS A 115 8.70 -8.58 6.55
N LYS A 116 8.74 -7.58 7.44
CA LYS A 116 7.66 -7.28 8.38
C LYS A 116 6.84 -6.10 7.87
N VAL A 117 5.85 -6.41 7.04
CA VAL A 117 4.95 -5.43 6.41
C VAL A 117 3.51 -5.71 6.82
N TYR A 118 2.84 -4.73 7.41
CA TYR A 118 1.42 -4.76 7.72
C TYR A 118 0.66 -3.95 6.65
N GLU A 119 0.02 -4.65 5.72
CA GLU A 119 -0.78 -4.07 4.62
C GLU A 119 -2.21 -3.83 5.11
N LEU A 120 -2.48 -2.65 5.69
CA LEU A 120 -3.77 -2.32 6.31
C LEU A 120 -4.97 -2.41 5.37
N HIS A 121 -4.74 -2.18 4.08
CA HIS A 121 -5.78 -2.23 3.06
C HIS A 121 -5.64 -3.45 2.13
N GLY A 122 -4.91 -4.48 2.55
CA GLY A 122 -4.69 -5.68 1.76
C GLY A 122 -3.70 -5.50 0.61
N SER A 123 -3.86 -6.29 -0.48
CA SER A 123 -2.91 -6.30 -1.60
C SER A 123 -3.57 -6.64 -2.92
N VAL A 124 -3.18 -5.95 -4.00
CA VAL A 124 -3.59 -6.29 -5.38
C VAL A 124 -3.03 -7.63 -5.85
N LEU A 125 -1.99 -8.13 -5.19
CA LEU A 125 -1.31 -9.38 -5.57
C LEU A 125 -2.09 -10.64 -5.15
N ARG A 126 -3.02 -10.52 -4.20
CA ARG A 126 -3.83 -11.61 -3.65
C ARG A 126 -5.29 -11.45 -4.03
N ASN A 127 -5.93 -12.55 -4.34
CA ASN A 127 -7.36 -12.57 -4.64
C ASN A 127 -8.00 -13.84 -4.03
N TYR A 128 -9.25 -13.76 -3.65
CA TYR A 128 -9.97 -14.88 -3.03
C TYR A 128 -11.37 -15.06 -3.64
N CYS A 129 -11.76 -16.31 -3.81
CA CYS A 129 -13.12 -16.62 -4.19
C CYS A 129 -14.09 -16.26 -3.06
N SER A 130 -15.06 -15.41 -3.31
CA SER A 130 -16.08 -14.99 -2.33
C SER A 130 -17.01 -16.12 -1.84
N LYS A 131 -17.04 -17.27 -2.55
CA LYS A 131 -17.90 -18.41 -2.21
C LYS A 131 -17.17 -19.53 -1.47
N CYS A 132 -15.97 -19.92 -1.93
CA CYS A 132 -15.25 -21.07 -1.39
C CYS A 132 -13.92 -20.71 -0.72
N GLY A 133 -13.52 -19.42 -0.69
CA GLY A 133 -12.28 -18.97 -0.07
C GLY A 133 -10.99 -19.35 -0.82
N LYS A 134 -11.09 -20.03 -2.00
CA LYS A 134 -9.90 -20.43 -2.77
C LYS A 134 -9.07 -19.22 -3.13
N PHE A 135 -7.78 -19.28 -2.84
CA PHE A 135 -6.80 -18.25 -3.16
C PHE A 135 -6.44 -18.27 -4.65
N TYR A 136 -6.25 -17.08 -5.23
CA TYR A 136 -5.79 -16.85 -6.59
C TYR A 136 -4.72 -15.75 -6.60
N PRO A 137 -3.49 -16.03 -7.04
CA PRO A 137 -2.52 -14.98 -7.27
C PRO A 137 -2.96 -14.08 -8.43
N VAL A 138 -2.50 -12.82 -8.44
CA VAL A 138 -2.90 -11.85 -9.47
C VAL A 138 -2.64 -12.34 -10.89
N ALA A 139 -1.52 -13.03 -11.12
CA ALA A 139 -1.18 -13.60 -12.42
C ALA A 139 -2.25 -14.58 -12.95
N SER A 140 -2.84 -15.41 -12.08
CA SER A 140 -3.91 -16.34 -12.46
C SER A 140 -5.20 -15.64 -12.87
N VAL A 141 -5.49 -14.47 -12.31
CA VAL A 141 -6.67 -13.65 -12.64
C VAL A 141 -6.45 -12.89 -13.95
N LEU A 142 -5.24 -12.38 -14.17
CA LEU A 142 -4.91 -11.58 -15.36
C LEU A 142 -4.89 -12.40 -16.65
N LYS A 143 -4.44 -13.66 -16.61
CA LYS A 143 -4.37 -14.55 -17.79
C LYS A 143 -5.69 -14.66 -18.56
N ASP A 144 -6.81 -14.47 -17.87
CA ASP A 144 -8.13 -14.55 -18.48
C ASP A 144 -8.64 -13.18 -18.95
N TRP A 145 -8.05 -12.07 -18.47
CA TRP A 145 -8.47 -10.73 -18.87
C TRP A 145 -7.92 -10.27 -20.21
N ASP A 146 -6.78 -10.80 -20.62
CA ASP A 146 -6.13 -10.39 -21.86
C ASP A 146 -5.77 -11.61 -22.73
N LYS A 147 -6.73 -12.06 -23.51
CA LYS A 147 -6.45 -13.05 -24.59
C LYS A 147 -5.54 -12.47 -25.69
N ASP A 148 -5.38 -11.15 -25.71
CA ASP A 148 -4.55 -10.40 -26.67
C ASP A 148 -3.22 -9.92 -26.08
N MET A 149 -2.90 -10.22 -24.83
CA MET A 149 -1.62 -9.87 -24.23
C MET A 149 -0.52 -10.88 -24.62
N GLU A 150 0.04 -10.70 -25.80
CA GLU A 150 1.43 -11.15 -26.13
C GLU A 150 2.45 -10.62 -25.09
N SER A 151 2.05 -9.70 -24.22
CA SER A 151 2.87 -9.02 -23.22
C SER A 151 2.88 -9.69 -21.83
N LEU A 152 2.20 -10.82 -21.59
CA LEU A 152 2.41 -11.60 -20.37
C LEU A 152 3.84 -12.13 -20.25
N ASP A 153 4.53 -12.31 -21.38
CA ASP A 153 5.98 -12.60 -21.38
C ASP A 153 6.81 -11.40 -20.93
N SER A 154 6.28 -10.17 -21.03
CA SER A 154 6.90 -8.94 -20.54
C SER A 154 6.42 -8.52 -19.14
N LEU A 155 5.31 -9.06 -18.65
CA LEU A 155 4.94 -8.98 -17.23
C LEU A 155 5.98 -9.79 -16.45
N SER A 156 7.10 -9.09 -16.24
CA SER A 156 8.37 -9.43 -15.65
C SER A 156 8.42 -10.78 -14.89
N GLU A 157 9.60 -11.37 -14.83
CA GLU A 157 9.95 -12.50 -13.94
C GLU A 157 9.36 -12.39 -12.52
N SER A 158 9.08 -11.17 -12.04
CA SER A 158 8.43 -10.91 -10.76
C SER A 158 6.97 -11.38 -10.66
N LEU A 159 6.23 -11.58 -11.75
CA LEU A 159 4.88 -12.15 -11.72
C LEU A 159 4.90 -13.68 -11.90
N LYS A 160 5.97 -14.24 -12.45
CA LYS A 160 6.16 -15.70 -12.47
C LYS A 160 6.25 -16.29 -11.06
N GLU A 161 6.76 -15.50 -10.09
CA GLU A 161 6.80 -15.87 -8.67
C GLU A 161 5.39 -16.06 -8.06
N TYR A 162 4.37 -15.41 -8.65
CA TYR A 162 2.97 -15.48 -8.20
C TYR A 162 2.10 -16.37 -9.10
N ASP A 163 2.69 -17.17 -10.01
CA ASP A 163 1.96 -18.11 -10.85
C ASP A 163 1.92 -19.50 -10.19
N GLU A 164 0.76 -19.94 -9.78
CA GLU A 164 0.56 -21.30 -9.27
C GLU A 164 -0.08 -22.19 -10.35
N PRO A 165 0.64 -23.22 -10.86
CA PRO A 165 0.06 -24.16 -11.82
C PRO A 165 -1.22 -24.82 -11.28
N GLY A 166 -2.25 -24.89 -12.12
CA GLY A 166 -3.52 -25.57 -11.79
C GLY A 166 -4.58 -24.70 -11.14
N LYS A 167 -4.34 -23.42 -10.89
CA LYS A 167 -5.38 -22.47 -10.51
C LYS A 167 -5.92 -21.79 -11.75
N ARG A 168 -7.15 -22.17 -12.15
CA ARG A 168 -7.84 -21.57 -13.30
C ARG A 168 -9.00 -20.74 -12.81
N SER A 169 -9.03 -19.48 -13.26
CA SER A 169 -10.21 -18.63 -13.26
C SER A 169 -10.83 -18.62 -14.65
N TYR A 170 -11.99 -18.04 -14.78
CA TYR A 170 -12.59 -17.71 -16.07
C TYR A 170 -13.30 -16.36 -15.98
N LEU A 171 -13.47 -15.68 -17.12
CA LEU A 171 -14.22 -14.42 -17.17
C LEU A 171 -15.67 -14.66 -17.59
N GLU A 172 -16.56 -14.05 -16.84
CA GLU A 172 -17.97 -13.93 -17.20
C GLU A 172 -18.34 -12.45 -17.14
N ASP A 173 -18.63 -11.85 -18.29
CA ASP A 173 -18.92 -10.43 -18.45
C ASP A 173 -17.84 -9.49 -17.88
N GLY A 174 -16.56 -9.86 -18.02
CA GLY A 174 -15.42 -9.10 -17.49
C GLY A 174 -15.18 -9.26 -15.98
N VAL A 175 -15.94 -10.14 -15.32
CA VAL A 175 -15.82 -10.44 -13.89
C VAL A 175 -15.08 -11.77 -13.70
N PRO A 176 -13.98 -11.83 -12.96
CA PRO A 176 -13.24 -13.07 -12.72
C PRO A 176 -14.04 -14.03 -11.82
N ARG A 177 -14.14 -15.28 -12.26
CA ARG A 177 -14.88 -16.36 -11.60
C ARG A 177 -13.98 -17.53 -11.24
N CYS A 178 -14.28 -18.11 -10.09
CA CYS A 178 -13.75 -19.39 -9.63
C CYS A 178 -14.50 -20.56 -10.28
N GLU A 179 -13.84 -21.72 -10.43
CA GLU A 179 -14.47 -22.97 -10.88
C GLU A 179 -15.75 -23.33 -10.13
N CYS A 180 -15.91 -22.89 -8.86
CA CYS A 180 -17.14 -23.07 -8.09
C CYS A 180 -18.28 -22.09 -8.43
N GLY A 181 -18.07 -21.21 -9.43
CA GLY A 181 -19.00 -20.14 -9.84
C GLY A 181 -18.97 -18.88 -8.95
N GLY A 182 -18.16 -18.84 -7.89
CA GLY A 182 -18.01 -17.66 -7.05
C GLY A 182 -17.18 -16.57 -7.74
N VAL A 183 -17.43 -15.30 -7.39
CA VAL A 183 -16.60 -14.18 -7.84
C VAL A 183 -15.23 -14.22 -7.15
N ILE A 184 -14.16 -13.98 -7.88
CA ILE A 184 -12.82 -13.83 -7.31
C ILE A 184 -12.61 -12.36 -6.98
N LYS A 185 -12.72 -11.99 -5.69
CA LYS A 185 -12.53 -10.62 -5.21
C LYS A 185 -11.04 -10.39 -4.91
N PRO A 186 -10.46 -9.24 -5.33
CA PRO A 186 -9.15 -8.86 -4.85
C PRO A 186 -9.13 -8.69 -3.32
N ASP A 187 -8.01 -9.08 -2.71
CA ASP A 187 -7.75 -8.88 -1.27
C ASP A 187 -7.42 -7.41 -0.99
N VAL A 188 -8.36 -6.55 -1.35
CA VAL A 188 -8.27 -5.11 -1.15
C VAL A 188 -9.47 -4.68 -0.32
N VAL A 189 -9.19 -3.95 0.78
CA VAL A 189 -10.22 -3.38 1.63
C VAL A 189 -10.83 -2.17 0.92
N LEU A 190 -12.11 -2.29 0.59
CA LEU A 190 -12.89 -1.21 -0.02
C LEU A 190 -13.45 -0.27 1.05
N TYR A 191 -13.82 0.94 0.66
CA TYR A 191 -14.65 1.77 1.53
C TYR A 191 -15.88 0.98 1.99
N GLU A 192 -16.34 1.20 3.21
CA GLU A 192 -17.43 0.46 3.89
C GLU A 192 -17.01 -0.94 4.39
N GLU A 193 -15.81 -1.43 4.10
CA GLU A 193 -15.28 -2.69 4.65
C GLU A 193 -14.40 -2.43 5.88
N GLY A 194 -14.38 -3.39 6.81
CA GLY A 194 -13.47 -3.38 7.96
C GLY A 194 -12.04 -3.77 7.58
N LEU A 195 -11.08 -3.29 8.34
CA LEU A 195 -9.70 -3.78 8.25
C LEU A 195 -9.60 -5.18 8.86
N ASP A 196 -8.59 -5.94 8.46
CA ASP A 196 -8.29 -7.23 9.06
C ASP A 196 -7.77 -7.09 10.49
N ASP A 197 -8.42 -7.77 11.45
CA ASP A 197 -8.13 -7.64 12.88
C ASP A 197 -6.72 -8.09 13.26
N GLU A 198 -6.18 -9.11 12.60
CA GLU A 198 -4.82 -9.61 12.87
C GLU A 198 -3.78 -8.61 12.39
N THR A 199 -3.97 -8.08 11.19
CA THR A 199 -3.11 -7.02 10.60
C THR A 199 -3.13 -5.77 11.48
N VAL A 200 -4.31 -5.32 11.90
CA VAL A 200 -4.48 -4.15 12.78
C VAL A 200 -3.79 -4.38 14.13
N SER A 201 -4.02 -5.53 14.75
CA SER A 201 -3.41 -5.85 16.06
C SER A 201 -1.90 -5.91 15.97
N GLY A 202 -1.35 -6.50 14.89
CA GLY A 202 0.08 -6.55 14.63
C GLY A 202 0.68 -5.15 14.42
N ALA A 203 0.02 -4.31 13.62
CA ALA A 203 0.43 -2.92 13.37
C ALA A 203 0.41 -2.07 14.66
N VAL A 204 -0.67 -2.16 15.45
CA VAL A 204 -0.79 -1.47 16.74
C VAL A 204 0.32 -1.88 17.69
N ASN A 205 0.61 -3.18 17.83
CA ASN A 205 1.69 -3.67 18.70
C ASN A 205 3.06 -3.17 18.24
N ALA A 206 3.32 -3.16 16.94
CA ALA A 206 4.55 -2.61 16.38
C ALA A 206 4.68 -1.11 16.70
N ILE A 207 3.65 -0.30 16.41
CA ILE A 207 3.64 1.15 16.67
C ILE A 207 3.80 1.44 18.15
N ALA A 208 3.08 0.73 19.03
CA ALA A 208 3.13 0.95 20.48
C ALA A 208 4.50 0.59 21.07
N SER A 209 5.25 -0.31 20.45
CA SER A 209 6.57 -0.73 20.89
C SER A 209 7.73 0.05 20.26
N ALA A 210 7.44 0.94 19.31
CA ALA A 210 8.46 1.72 18.60
C ALA A 210 9.12 2.78 19.51
N ASP A 211 10.40 3.00 19.31
CA ASP A 211 11.16 4.13 19.89
C ASP A 211 11.25 5.34 18.94
N LEU A 212 10.95 5.12 17.65
CA LEU A 212 10.82 6.15 16.63
C LEU A 212 9.70 5.77 15.65
N LEU A 213 8.73 6.67 15.45
CA LEU A 213 7.70 6.53 14.44
C LEU A 213 7.94 7.56 13.33
N ILE A 214 8.21 7.07 12.13
CA ILE A 214 8.32 7.89 10.92
C ILE A 214 7.05 7.71 10.10
N ILE A 215 6.34 8.79 9.83
CA ILE A 215 5.12 8.81 9.02
C ILE A 215 5.45 9.50 7.71
N GLY A 216 5.09 8.90 6.59
CA GLY A 216 5.41 9.46 5.28
C GLY A 216 4.39 9.19 4.18
N GLY A 217 4.23 10.16 3.26
CA GLY A 217 3.42 9.99 2.06
C GLY A 217 1.94 9.70 2.30
N THR A 218 1.36 10.23 3.38
CA THR A 218 -0.04 10.03 3.72
C THR A 218 -0.70 11.33 4.17
N SER A 219 -1.95 11.54 3.78
CA SER A 219 -2.74 12.68 4.25
C SER A 219 -3.26 12.52 5.67
N LEU A 220 -3.21 11.29 6.23
CA LEU A 220 -3.78 10.91 7.53
C LEU A 220 -5.29 11.21 7.67
N ASN A 221 -6.03 11.16 6.56
CA ASN A 221 -7.49 11.42 6.52
C ASN A 221 -8.33 10.13 6.36
N VAL A 222 -7.71 8.97 6.14
CA VAL A 222 -8.42 7.70 5.95
C VAL A 222 -8.47 6.92 7.25
N TYR A 223 -9.66 6.86 7.85
CA TYR A 223 -9.92 6.11 9.07
C TYR A 223 -10.54 4.74 8.76
N PRO A 224 -10.26 3.69 9.58
CA PRO A 224 -9.55 3.74 10.86
C PRO A 224 -8.02 3.74 10.77
N ALA A 225 -7.41 3.51 9.61
CA ALA A 225 -5.96 3.36 9.45
C ALA A 225 -5.15 4.54 10.03
N ALA A 226 -5.55 5.79 9.73
CA ALA A 226 -4.88 6.99 10.27
C ALA A 226 -4.89 7.05 11.81
N GLY A 227 -5.88 6.45 12.46
CA GLY A 227 -5.99 6.42 13.90
C GLY A 227 -4.94 5.54 14.60
N LEU A 228 -4.31 4.61 13.88
CA LEU A 228 -3.34 3.69 14.47
C LEU A 228 -2.10 4.40 15.02
N ILE A 229 -1.71 5.55 14.44
CA ILE A 229 -0.56 6.34 14.91
C ILE A 229 -0.73 6.83 16.36
N ASN A 230 -1.96 6.95 16.87
CA ASN A 230 -2.24 7.35 18.25
C ASN A 230 -1.78 6.31 19.29
N TYR A 231 -1.48 5.08 18.88
CA TYR A 231 -0.90 4.06 19.78
C TYR A 231 0.60 4.25 20.02
N PHE A 232 1.27 5.16 19.30
CA PHE A 232 2.67 5.47 19.53
C PHE A 232 2.91 6.08 20.89
N ARG A 233 3.91 5.54 21.62
CA ARG A 233 4.23 5.90 23.02
C ARG A 233 5.57 6.60 23.20
N GLY A 234 6.35 6.77 22.13
CA GLY A 234 7.71 7.35 22.17
C GLY A 234 7.75 8.87 22.40
N GLY A 235 6.59 9.51 22.47
CA GLY A 235 6.48 10.95 22.68
C GLY A 235 6.74 11.80 21.43
N LYS A 236 6.42 13.08 21.54
CA LYS A 236 6.43 14.02 20.41
C LYS A 236 7.79 14.11 19.71
N SER A 237 8.90 14.15 20.47
CA SER A 237 10.27 14.27 19.92
C SER A 237 10.71 13.06 19.09
N ARG A 238 10.00 11.95 19.19
CA ARG A 238 10.26 10.70 18.46
C ARG A 238 9.20 10.40 17.39
N LEU A 239 8.31 11.37 17.10
CA LEU A 239 7.34 11.31 16.03
C LEU A 239 7.79 12.24 14.91
N VAL A 240 8.00 11.68 13.72
CA VAL A 240 8.48 12.41 12.53
C VAL A 240 7.46 12.29 11.41
N LEU A 241 7.14 13.41 10.78
CA LEU A 241 6.30 13.49 9.58
C LEU A 241 7.14 13.95 8.38
N VAL A 242 7.08 13.17 7.31
CA VAL A 242 7.68 13.51 6.01
C VAL A 242 6.59 13.49 4.95
N ASN A 243 6.13 14.65 4.52
CA ASN A 243 5.03 14.73 3.57
C ASN A 243 5.09 16.04 2.79
N LYS A 244 4.75 16.04 1.49
CA LYS A 244 4.76 17.28 0.67
C LYS A 244 3.78 18.31 1.20
N SER A 245 2.57 17.87 1.56
CA SER A 245 1.50 18.71 2.09
C SER A 245 1.37 18.59 3.61
N ALA A 246 0.83 19.61 4.25
CA ALA A 246 0.51 19.59 5.66
C ALA A 246 -0.54 18.51 6.00
N THR A 247 -0.46 17.99 7.20
CA THR A 247 -1.39 16.98 7.75
C THR A 247 -2.06 17.48 9.03
N PRO A 248 -3.20 16.90 9.44
CA PRO A 248 -3.83 17.21 10.73
C PRO A 248 -2.92 16.94 11.95
N PHE A 249 -1.88 16.12 11.76
CA PHE A 249 -0.99 15.66 12.84
C PHE A 249 0.33 16.43 12.93
N ASP A 250 0.60 17.42 12.07
CA ASP A 250 1.84 18.18 12.07
C ASP A 250 2.20 18.77 13.44
N ARG A 251 1.16 19.26 14.17
CA ARG A 251 1.36 19.83 15.53
C ARG A 251 1.76 18.78 16.57
N SER A 252 1.50 17.52 16.32
CA SER A 252 1.79 16.41 17.23
C SER A 252 3.20 15.84 17.00
N ALA A 253 3.84 16.14 15.87
CA ALA A 253 5.17 15.66 15.54
C ALA A 253 6.28 16.58 16.10
N GLY A 254 7.42 15.98 16.44
CA GLY A 254 8.63 16.71 16.81
C GLY A 254 9.34 17.29 15.60
N ILE A 255 9.37 16.52 14.51
CA ILE A 255 9.96 16.95 13.24
C ILE A 255 8.89 16.85 12.15
N VAL A 256 8.71 17.93 11.39
CA VAL A 256 7.87 17.94 10.17
C VAL A 256 8.74 18.41 9.01
N ILE A 257 8.90 17.55 8.01
CA ILE A 257 9.66 17.82 6.78
C ILE A 257 8.67 17.86 5.62
N ASN A 258 8.48 19.04 5.03
CA ASN A 258 7.61 19.23 3.86
C ASN A 258 8.45 19.10 2.58
N ASP A 259 8.78 17.87 2.22
CA ASP A 259 9.59 17.55 1.03
C ASP A 259 9.18 16.18 0.46
N SER A 260 9.76 15.80 -0.69
CA SER A 260 9.59 14.45 -1.24
C SER A 260 10.29 13.42 -0.36
N LEU A 261 9.65 12.25 -0.22
CA LEU A 261 10.21 11.15 0.57
C LEU A 261 11.54 10.67 0.01
N GLY A 262 11.66 10.58 -1.32
CA GLY A 262 12.89 10.13 -1.96
C GLY A 262 14.08 11.03 -1.62
N LYS A 263 13.89 12.36 -1.63
CA LYS A 263 14.94 13.31 -1.25
C LYS A 263 15.37 13.14 0.22
N VAL A 264 14.42 12.89 1.11
CA VAL A 264 14.70 12.70 2.54
C VAL A 264 15.37 11.35 2.77
N PHE A 265 14.80 10.26 2.25
CA PHE A 265 15.29 8.90 2.49
C PHE A 265 16.63 8.59 1.82
N SER A 266 17.03 9.33 0.79
CA SER A 266 18.36 9.23 0.20
C SER A 266 19.49 9.81 1.10
N GLN A 267 19.14 10.48 2.20
CA GLN A 267 20.09 11.16 3.09
C GLN A 267 20.14 10.59 4.52
N ILE A 268 19.28 9.66 4.85
CA ILE A 268 19.20 9.06 6.20
C ILE A 268 19.61 7.59 6.20
#